data_edaa520f723ff2a2bbda2865ec0076aa
#
_entry.id   edaa520f723ff2a2bbda2865ec0076aa
#
_cell.length_a   1.000
_cell.length_b   1.000
_cell.length_c   1.000
_cell.angle_alpha   90.00
_cell.angle_beta   90.00
_cell.angle_gamma   90.00
#
_symmetry.space_group_name_H-M   'P 1'
#
loop_
_entity.id
_entity.type
_entity.pdbx_description
1 polymer ?
#
loop_
_entity_poly.entity_id
_entity_poly.type
_entity_poly.pdbx_seq_one_letter_code
_entity_poly.pdbx_strand_id
1 'polypeptide(L)' 'MIKPEPWTGRLIGRMHNNQITVDDVAKHLGFSRSYCSLILNSKRNPPSIREKMEAAVSEIIKEKEDKTA' A
#
# COMPACT_ATOMS: atom_id res chain seq x y z
N MET A 1 -2.75 -22.55 -6.16
CA MET A 1 -1.92 -21.39 -5.79
C MET A 1 -2.65 -20.11 -6.17
N ILE A 2 -2.81 -19.20 -5.22
CA ILE A 2 -3.49 -17.94 -5.48
C ILE A 2 -2.49 -17.00 -6.14
N LYS A 3 -2.81 -16.51 -7.33
CA LYS A 3 -1.97 -15.52 -8.00
C LYS A 3 -2.25 -14.14 -7.41
N PRO A 4 -1.21 -13.35 -7.11
CA PRO A 4 -1.43 -11.97 -6.66
C PRO A 4 -2.18 -11.18 -7.74
N GLU A 5 -3.02 -10.26 -7.29
CA GLU A 5 -3.66 -9.34 -8.22
C GLU A 5 -2.62 -8.45 -8.87
N PRO A 6 -2.75 -8.13 -10.17
CA PRO A 6 -1.74 -7.29 -10.84
C PRO A 6 -1.51 -5.94 -10.17
N TRP A 7 -2.55 -5.34 -9.59
CA TRP A 7 -2.41 -4.04 -8.95
C TRP A 7 -1.56 -4.11 -7.67
N THR A 8 -1.58 -5.25 -6.95
CA THR A 8 -0.77 -5.37 -5.73
C THR A 8 0.72 -5.40 -6.07
N GLY A 9 1.09 -6.10 -7.13
CA GLY A 9 2.49 -6.13 -7.57
C GLY A 9 2.99 -4.75 -7.99
N ARG A 10 2.19 -4.02 -8.74
CA ARG A 10 2.53 -2.66 -9.15
C ARG A 10 2.63 -1.73 -7.93
N LEU A 11 1.72 -1.87 -6.98
CA LEU A 11 1.73 -1.04 -5.79
C LEU A 11 2.96 -1.32 -4.92
N ILE A 12 3.29 -2.60 -4.73
CA ILE A 12 4.49 -2.99 -3.97
C ILE A 12 5.75 -2.43 -4.62
N GLY A 13 5.83 -2.50 -5.95
CA GLY A 13 6.95 -1.92 -6.69
C GLY A 13 7.05 -0.41 -6.48
N ARG A 14 5.93 0.28 -6.52
CA ARG A 14 5.87 1.73 -6.28
C ARG A 14 6.29 2.08 -4.84
N MET A 15 5.82 1.29 -3.88
CA MET A 15 6.22 1.44 -2.49
C MET A 15 7.73 1.26 -2.33
N HIS A 16 8.26 0.20 -2.91
CA HIS A 16 9.70 -0.08 -2.84
C HIS A 16 10.51 1.07 -3.44
N ASN A 17 10.12 1.55 -4.61
CA ASN A 17 10.82 2.62 -5.30
C ASN A 17 10.79 3.95 -4.54
N ASN A 18 9.82 4.12 -3.65
CA ASN A 18 9.67 5.33 -2.84
C ASN A 18 10.00 5.11 -1.37
N GLN A 19 10.57 3.95 -1.04
CA GLN A 19 10.97 3.60 0.33
C GLN A 19 9.80 3.65 1.32
N ILE A 20 8.64 3.16 0.88
CA ILE A 20 7.44 3.08 1.70
C ILE A 20 7.28 1.65 2.18
N THR A 21 7.12 1.47 3.49
CA THR A 21 6.95 0.13 4.09
C THR A 21 5.47 -0.20 4.26
N VAL A 22 5.20 -1.49 4.52
CA VAL A 22 3.84 -1.94 4.85
C VAL A 22 3.34 -1.21 6.10
N ASP A 23 4.23 -1.01 7.09
CA ASP A 23 3.87 -0.26 8.30
C ASP A 23 3.41 1.16 7.99
N ASP A 24 4.08 1.84 7.05
CA ASP A 24 3.71 3.20 6.67
C ASP A 24 2.29 3.25 6.13
N VAL A 25 1.96 2.32 5.24
CA VAL A 25 0.62 2.25 4.65
C VAL A 25 -0.42 1.87 5.69
N ALA A 26 -0.11 0.90 6.54
CA ALA A 26 -1.02 0.46 7.59
C ALA A 26 -1.35 1.60 8.54
N LYS A 27 -0.36 2.34 8.99
CA LYS A 27 -0.57 3.50 9.86
C LYS A 27 -1.42 4.57 9.19
N HIS A 28 -1.17 4.82 7.91
CA HIS A 28 -1.91 5.83 7.16
C HIS A 28 -3.38 5.48 7.07
N LEU A 29 -3.71 4.21 6.90
CA LEU A 29 -5.07 3.73 6.74
C LEU A 29 -5.74 3.32 8.05
N GLY A 30 -4.99 3.25 9.14
CA GLY A 30 -5.51 2.79 10.43
C GLY A 30 -5.69 1.29 10.50
N PHE A 31 -4.91 0.54 9.70
CA PHE A 31 -4.94 -0.93 9.69
C PHE A 31 -3.78 -1.49 10.52
N SER A 32 -3.90 -2.77 10.91
CA SER A 32 -2.76 -3.47 11.46
C SER A 32 -1.80 -3.84 10.32
N ARG A 33 -0.52 -4.02 10.65
CA ARG A 33 0.47 -4.45 9.67
C ARG A 33 0.09 -5.80 9.06
N SER A 34 -0.37 -6.73 9.90
CA SER A 34 -0.76 -8.06 9.44
C SER A 34 -1.91 -8.00 8.42
N TYR A 35 -2.91 -7.17 8.69
CA TYR A 35 -4.04 -7.02 7.78
C TYR A 35 -3.60 -6.41 6.45
N CYS A 36 -2.77 -5.37 6.51
CA CYS A 36 -2.24 -4.73 5.31
C CYS A 36 -1.42 -5.72 4.47
N SER A 37 -0.61 -6.55 5.13
CA SER A 37 0.17 -7.58 4.45
C SER A 37 -0.73 -8.60 3.75
N LEU A 38 -1.83 -9.01 4.40
CA LEU A 38 -2.78 -9.94 3.79
C LEU A 38 -3.38 -9.37 2.51
N ILE A 39 -3.70 -8.07 2.51
CA ILE A 39 -4.22 -7.39 1.33
C ILE A 39 -3.18 -7.38 0.21
N LEU A 40 -1.94 -7.01 0.52
CA LEU A 40 -0.87 -6.93 -0.47
C LEU A 40 -0.50 -8.30 -1.03
N ASN A 41 -0.72 -9.36 -0.28
CA ASN A 41 -0.49 -10.73 -0.75
C ASN A 41 -1.73 -11.35 -1.38
N SER A 42 -2.76 -10.55 -1.64
CA SER A 42 -4.02 -10.96 -2.27
C SER A 42 -4.79 -12.03 -1.50
N LYS A 43 -4.55 -12.14 -0.19
CA LYS A 43 -5.30 -13.06 0.67
C LYS A 43 -6.58 -12.45 1.21
N ARG A 44 -6.71 -11.14 1.15
CA ARG A 44 -7.91 -10.38 1.50
C ARG A 44 -8.16 -9.35 0.41
N ASN A 45 -9.41 -9.18 0.03
CA ASN A 45 -9.77 -8.23 -1.02
C ASN A 45 -11.10 -7.55 -0.67
N PRO A 46 -11.11 -6.70 0.37
CA PRO A 46 -12.32 -5.97 0.74
C PRO A 46 -12.76 -5.01 -0.38
N PRO A 47 -14.05 -4.63 -0.42
CA PRO A 47 -14.52 -3.65 -1.41
C PRO A 47 -13.73 -2.35 -1.33
N SER A 48 -13.40 -1.81 -2.49
CA SER A 48 -12.69 -0.51 -2.63
C SER A 48 -11.30 -0.48 -2.00
N ILE A 49 -10.72 -1.65 -1.66
CA ILE A 49 -9.40 -1.66 -1.01
C ILE A 49 -8.31 -1.18 -1.97
N ARG A 50 -8.44 -1.48 -3.26
CA ARG A 50 -7.47 -1.03 -4.25
C ARG A 50 -7.34 0.50 -4.25
N GLU A 51 -8.47 1.19 -4.32
CA GLU A 51 -8.48 2.65 -4.32
C GLU A 51 -7.90 3.22 -3.03
N LYS A 52 -8.25 2.63 -1.90
CA LYS A 52 -7.74 3.07 -0.60
C LYS A 52 -6.23 2.90 -0.49
N MET A 53 -5.72 1.75 -0.93
CA MET A 53 -4.29 1.46 -0.86
C MET A 53 -3.51 2.37 -1.82
N GLU A 54 -3.98 2.54 -3.04
CA GLU A 54 -3.32 3.41 -4.02
C GLU A 54 -3.33 4.87 -3.57
N ALA A 55 -4.46 5.33 -3.01
CA ALA A 55 -4.55 6.69 -2.48
C ALA A 55 -3.59 6.91 -1.32
N ALA A 56 -3.50 5.93 -0.41
CA ALA A 56 -2.61 6.02 0.74
C ALA A 56 -1.15 6.15 0.29
N VAL A 57 -0.73 5.32 -0.67
CA VAL A 57 0.64 5.38 -1.18
C VAL A 57 0.91 6.73 -1.86
N SER A 58 -0.04 7.22 -2.64
CA SER A 58 0.10 8.52 -3.31
C SER A 58 0.24 9.65 -2.29
N GLU A 59 -0.56 9.63 -1.23
CA GLU A 59 -0.51 10.64 -0.19
C GLU A 59 0.80 10.61 0.58
N ILE A 60 1.32 9.40 0.87
CA ILE A 60 2.61 9.26 1.56
C ILE A 60 3.73 9.80 0.68
N ILE A 61 3.71 9.51 -0.62
CA ILE A 61 4.71 10.03 -1.56
C ILE A 61 4.68 11.56 -1.56
N LYS A 62 3.49 12.12 -1.61
CA LYS A 62 3.33 13.59 -1.62
C LYS A 62 3.87 14.21 -0.34
N GLU A 63 3.61 13.60 0.81
CA GLU A 63 4.14 14.08 2.08
C GLU A 63 5.67 14.07 2.10
N LYS A 64 6.29 13.02 1.54
CA LYS A 64 7.74 12.93 1.45
C LYS A 64 8.32 14.02 0.55
N GLU A 65 7.67 14.28 -0.58
CA GLU A 65 8.10 15.33 -1.50
C GLU A 65 8.02 16.72 -0.83
N ASP A 66 6.93 16.98 -0.10
CA ASP A 66 6.75 18.24 0.60
C ASP A 66 7.82 18.45 1.67
N LYS A 67 8.26 17.38 2.32
CA LYS A 67 9.30 17.48 3.36
C LYS A 67 10.70 17.70 2.79
N THR A 68 10.93 17.30 1.56
CA THR A 68 12.24 17.43 0.92
C THR A 68 12.39 18.69 0.07
N ALA A 69 11.32 19.40 -0.07
CA ALA A 69 11.31 20.64 -0.86
C ALA A 69 12.03 21.77 -0.16
#